data_0be81629cf06671cd103081566c1bc3f
#
_entry.id   0be81629cf06671cd103081566c1bc3f
#
_cell.length_a   1.000
_cell.length_b   1.000
_cell.length_c   1.000
_cell.angle_alpha   90.00
_cell.angle_beta   90.00
_cell.angle_gamma   90.00
#
_symmetry.space_group_name_H-M   'P 1'
#
loop_
_entity.id
_entity.type
_entity.pdbx_description
1 polymer ?
#
loop_
_entity_poly.entity_id
_entity_poly.type
_entity_poly.pdbx_seq_one_letter_code
_entity_poly.pdbx_strand_id
1 'polypeptide(L)'
;MKKLLIILLFGFCPFIGMGQSGCHVFGKIKFVDYGEDYKVKFVDYGEDLKIKYVNYGEKNVGKWKSVSYGEDYKIKVVDYGEDFKVKMVKYGEGCD
;
A
#
# COMPACT_ATOMS: atom_id res chain seq x y z
N MET A 1 -29.10 -27.64 -16.00
CA MET A 1 -28.70 -27.28 -15.94
C MET A 1 -28.17 -26.59 -16.12
N LYS A 2 -27.86 -26.24 -16.37
CA LYS A 2 -27.27 -25.49 -16.49
C LYS A 2 -27.19 -24.50 -16.04
N LYS A 3 -27.13 -24.26 -15.78
CA LYS A 3 -27.02 -23.27 -15.29
C LYS A 3 -26.31 -22.98 -14.51
N LEU A 4 -25.96 -23.20 -14.25
CA LEU A 4 -25.29 -22.85 -13.35
C LEU A 4 -24.29 -22.44 -13.58
N LEU A 5 -24.00 -22.49 -14.08
CA LEU A 5 -23.07 -21.99 -14.14
C LEU A 5 -22.85 -20.95 -14.21
N ILE A 6 -23.06 -20.62 -14.35
CA ILE A 6 -22.83 -19.54 -14.41
C ILE A 6 -22.59 -18.89 -13.53
N ILE A 7 -22.69 -19.04 -13.03
CA ILE A 7 -22.46 -18.43 -12.08
C ILE A 7 -21.43 -18.28 -11.75
N LEU A 8 -20.98 -18.70 -11.95
CA LEU A 8 -20.02 -18.48 -11.57
C LEU A 8 -19.50 -17.66 -12.00
N LEU A 9 -19.64 -17.44 -12.53
CA LEU A 9 -19.17 -16.56 -12.84
C LEU A 9 -19.19 -15.65 -12.40
N PHE A 10 -19.32 -15.45 -12.14
CA PHE A 10 -19.21 -14.48 -11.64
C PHE A 10 -18.71 -14.33 -10.75
N GLY A 11 -18.70 -14.67 -10.43
CA GLY A 11 -18.16 -14.49 -9.52
C GLY A 11 -17.00 -14.17 -9.68
N PHE A 12 -16.63 -14.07 -10.06
CA PHE A 12 -15.59 -13.72 -10.15
C PHE A 12 -15.42 -12.68 -10.44
N CYS A 13 -15.46 -12.38 -10.65
CA CYS A 13 -15.23 -11.39 -10.94
C CYS A 13 -15.07 -10.53 -10.26
N PRO A 14 -15.09 -10.47 -9.65
CA PRO A 14 -14.96 -9.56 -8.94
C PRO A 14 -13.72 -9.04 -8.81
N PHE A 15 -13.08 -9.09 -8.91
CA PHE A 15 -12.04 -8.58 -8.74
C PHE A 15 -11.80 -7.61 -9.15
N ILE A 16 -11.99 -7.34 -9.16
CA ILE A 16 -11.97 -6.44 -9.52
C ILE A 16 -11.57 -5.42 -8.84
N GLY A 17 -11.65 -4.84 -8.53
CA GLY A 17 -11.37 -3.80 -7.91
C GLY A 17 -10.18 -3.46 -7.54
N MET A 18 -9.56 -3.43 -7.93
CA MET A 18 -8.52 -3.21 -7.53
C MET A 18 -8.12 -1.92 -7.35
N GLY A 19 -8.51 -0.98 -7.38
CA GLY A 19 -8.20 0.32 -7.09
C GLY A 19 -6.78 0.61 -6.72
N GLN A 20 -6.54 1.65 -6.00
CA GLN A 20 -5.18 1.96 -5.60
C GLN A 20 -4.69 0.99 -4.57
N SER A 21 -3.47 0.51 -4.78
CA SER A 21 -2.83 -0.36 -3.84
C SER A 21 -2.15 0.48 -2.76
N GLY A 22 -2.21 -0.01 -1.54
CA GLY A 22 -1.44 0.58 -0.45
C GLY A 22 -2.05 1.80 0.21
N CYS A 23 -3.23 2.23 -0.21
CA CYS A 23 -3.85 3.42 0.37
C CYS A 23 -4.14 3.27 1.84
N HIS A 24 -4.39 2.05 2.29
CA HIS A 24 -4.66 1.79 3.69
C HIS A 24 -3.40 1.68 4.53
N VAL A 25 -2.23 1.72 3.91
CA VAL A 25 -0.99 1.56 4.63
C VAL A 25 -0.48 2.93 5.04
N PHE A 26 -0.79 3.34 6.25
CA PHE A 26 -0.31 4.59 6.82
C PHE A 26 -0.19 4.39 8.32
N GLY A 27 0.46 5.33 8.98
CA GLY A 27 0.65 5.24 10.41
C GLY A 27 2.10 4.98 10.75
N LYS A 28 2.33 4.12 11.72
CA LYS A 28 3.68 3.82 12.18
C LYS A 28 4.26 2.72 11.30
N ILE A 29 5.38 3.01 10.69
CA ILE A 29 6.01 2.11 9.71
C ILE A 29 7.38 1.71 10.22
N LYS A 30 7.63 0.42 10.23
CA LYS A 30 8.96 -0.10 10.53
C LYS A 30 9.53 -0.71 9.25
N PHE A 31 10.71 -0.26 8.86
CA PHE A 31 11.36 -0.82 7.67
C PHE A 31 12.17 -2.04 8.10
N VAL A 32 11.98 -3.13 7.39
CA VAL A 32 12.60 -4.42 7.72
C VAL A 32 13.19 -5.06 6.49
N ASP A 33 14.07 -6.04 6.72
CA ASP A 33 14.63 -6.83 5.63
C ASP A 33 13.87 -8.11 5.40
N TYR A 34 13.16 -8.60 6.40
CA TYR A 34 12.29 -9.76 6.26
C TYR A 34 11.19 -9.68 7.31
N GLY A 35 10.17 -10.47 7.10
CA GLY A 35 9.01 -10.45 7.97
C GLY A 35 8.11 -9.28 7.67
N GLU A 36 8.18 -8.76 6.44
CA GLU A 36 7.41 -7.59 6.05
C GLU A 36 5.95 -7.93 5.84
N ASP A 37 5.12 -6.90 6.04
CA ASP A 37 3.71 -7.00 5.69
C ASP A 37 3.53 -6.66 4.21
N TYR A 38 4.34 -5.73 3.69
CA TYR A 38 4.27 -5.29 2.30
C TYR A 38 5.65 -4.99 1.77
N LYS A 39 5.81 -5.16 0.47
CA LYS A 39 7.01 -4.76 -0.26
C LYS A 39 6.65 -3.52 -1.06
N VAL A 40 7.47 -2.49 -0.95
CA VAL A 40 7.20 -1.26 -1.68
C VAL A 40 8.40 -0.85 -2.51
N LYS A 41 8.14 -0.17 -3.60
CA LYS A 41 9.16 0.39 -4.44
C LYS A 41 8.98 1.90 -4.45
N PHE A 42 10.06 2.63 -4.18
CA PHE A 42 10.02 4.09 -4.25
C PHE A 42 10.26 4.52 -5.68
N VAL A 43 9.41 5.39 -6.19
CA VAL A 43 9.48 5.83 -7.57
C VAL A 43 9.30 7.35 -7.64
N ASP A 44 9.66 7.92 -8.80
CA ASP A 44 9.45 9.35 -9.03
C ASP A 44 8.14 9.62 -9.75
N TYR A 45 7.63 8.62 -10.46
CA TYR A 45 6.33 8.72 -11.11
C TYR A 45 5.77 7.32 -11.27
N GLY A 46 4.49 7.25 -11.53
CA GLY A 46 3.81 5.98 -11.65
C GLY A 46 3.47 5.38 -10.29
N GLU A 47 3.39 6.22 -9.28
CA GLU A 47 3.14 5.77 -7.93
C GLU A 47 1.68 5.39 -7.71
N ASP A 48 1.49 4.48 -6.75
CA ASP A 48 0.15 4.12 -6.29
C ASP A 48 -0.24 4.98 -5.09
N LEU A 49 0.75 5.41 -4.32
CA LEU A 49 0.52 6.14 -3.08
C LEU A 49 1.60 7.20 -2.94
N LYS A 50 1.21 8.41 -2.57
CA LYS A 50 2.15 9.47 -2.24
C LYS A 50 2.27 9.54 -0.74
N ILE A 51 3.50 9.47 -0.23
CA ILE A 51 3.73 9.45 1.20
C ILE A 51 4.53 10.66 1.65
N LYS A 52 4.29 11.02 2.90
CA LYS A 52 5.03 12.08 3.57
C LYS A 52 5.43 11.54 4.93
N TYR A 53 6.70 11.69 5.27
CA TYR A 53 7.16 11.29 6.60
C TYR A 53 6.77 12.35 7.61
N VAL A 54 6.23 11.91 8.74
CA VAL A 54 5.79 12.83 9.79
C VAL A 54 6.28 12.34 11.13
N ASN A 55 6.33 13.23 12.11
CA ASN A 55 6.67 12.87 13.47
C ASN A 55 5.42 12.64 14.31
N TYR A 56 4.30 13.15 13.87
CA TYR A 56 3.01 12.94 14.52
C TYR A 56 1.94 13.20 13.49
N GLY A 57 0.71 12.87 13.83
CA GLY A 57 -0.38 13.02 12.87
C GLY A 57 -0.36 11.94 11.82
N GLU A 58 0.20 10.78 12.13
CA GLU A 58 0.38 9.72 11.14
C GLU A 58 -0.89 8.94 10.84
N LYS A 59 -2.02 9.26 11.43
CA LYS A 59 -3.24 8.48 11.26
C LYS A 59 -4.08 8.95 10.07
N ASN A 60 -3.44 9.46 9.05
CA ASN A 60 -4.10 9.90 7.83
C ASN A 60 -3.41 9.26 6.64
N VAL A 61 -4.18 9.05 5.59
CA VAL A 61 -3.65 8.40 4.38
C VAL A 61 -2.42 9.14 3.88
N GLY A 62 -1.38 8.38 3.57
CA GLY A 62 -0.15 8.92 3.03
C GLY A 62 0.85 9.41 4.06
N LYS A 63 0.50 9.40 5.33
CA LYS A 63 1.43 9.88 6.36
C LYS A 63 2.07 8.69 7.04
N TRP A 64 3.39 8.63 6.96
CA TRP A 64 4.16 7.52 7.52
C TRP A 64 5.09 8.07 8.59
N LYS A 65 5.04 7.43 9.75
CA LYS A 65 5.97 7.72 10.83
C LYS A 65 6.91 6.54 10.98
N SER A 66 8.20 6.78 10.79
CA SER A 66 9.20 5.72 10.89
C SER A 66 9.47 5.41 12.36
N VAL A 67 9.35 4.15 12.73
CA VAL A 67 9.55 3.73 14.12
C VAL A 67 10.41 2.48 14.16
N SER A 68 10.99 2.21 15.35
CA SER A 68 11.76 1.00 15.55
C SER A 68 10.94 -0.10 16.20
N TYR A 69 9.83 0.26 16.82
CA TYR A 69 8.92 -0.71 17.42
C TYR A 69 7.57 -0.02 17.58
N GLY A 70 6.56 -0.82 17.86
CA GLY A 70 5.22 -0.30 17.97
C GLY A 70 4.60 0.04 16.63
N GLU A 71 5.08 -0.61 15.57
CA GLU A 71 4.65 -0.29 14.22
C GLU A 71 3.25 -0.81 13.92
N ASP A 72 2.59 -0.13 12.99
CA ASP A 72 1.33 -0.60 12.44
C ASP A 72 1.60 -1.54 11.27
N TYR A 73 2.67 -1.29 10.51
CA TYR A 73 3.04 -2.10 9.37
C TYR A 73 4.54 -2.23 9.27
N LYS A 74 4.98 -3.39 8.79
CA LYS A 74 6.38 -3.64 8.46
C LYS A 74 6.53 -3.57 6.95
N ILE A 75 7.49 -2.78 6.49
CA ILE A 75 7.66 -2.51 5.06
C ILE A 75 9.08 -2.90 4.65
N LYS A 76 9.17 -3.61 3.54
CA LYS A 76 10.46 -3.89 2.92
C LYS A 76 10.55 -3.10 1.63
N VAL A 77 11.64 -2.38 1.45
CA VAL A 77 11.87 -1.61 0.22
C VAL A 77 12.56 -2.53 -0.77
N VAL A 78 12.01 -2.61 -1.97
CA VAL A 78 12.53 -3.51 -3.00
C VAL A 78 12.63 -2.77 -4.32
N ASP A 79 13.41 -3.36 -5.24
CA ASP A 79 13.51 -2.83 -6.61
C ASP A 79 12.56 -3.56 -7.54
N TYR A 80 12.17 -4.77 -7.18
CA TYR A 80 11.26 -5.59 -7.98
C TYR A 80 10.35 -6.37 -7.05
N GLY A 81 9.22 -6.79 -7.59
CA GLY A 81 8.32 -7.64 -6.82
C GLY A 81 7.56 -6.88 -5.77
N GLU A 82 7.39 -5.59 -5.97
CA GLU A 82 6.70 -4.75 -5.00
C GLU A 82 5.20 -5.03 -4.99
N ASP A 83 4.59 -4.78 -3.84
CA ASP A 83 3.14 -4.86 -3.72
C ASP A 83 2.50 -3.56 -4.21
N PHE A 84 3.17 -2.45 -3.98
CA PHE A 84 2.72 -1.15 -4.51
C PHE A 84 3.91 -0.20 -4.58
N LYS A 85 3.72 0.88 -5.33
CA LYS A 85 4.76 1.88 -5.55
C LYS A 85 4.41 3.13 -4.78
N VAL A 86 5.42 3.75 -4.16
CA VAL A 86 5.20 4.96 -3.38
C VAL A 86 6.13 6.06 -3.88
N LYS A 87 5.66 7.28 -3.76
CA LYS A 87 6.45 8.45 -4.08
C LYS A 87 6.49 9.34 -2.85
N MET A 88 7.70 9.78 -2.50
CA MET A 88 7.84 10.68 -1.36
C MET A 88 7.54 12.10 -1.79
N VAL A 89 6.67 12.79 -1.07
CA VAL A 89 6.27 14.15 -1.40
C VAL A 89 6.31 15.02 -0.16
N LYS A 90 6.33 16.31 -0.38
CA LYS A 90 6.23 17.29 0.72
C LYS A 90 4.80 17.75 0.90
N TYR A 91 4.02 17.70 -0.16
CA TYR A 91 2.61 18.11 -0.14
C TYR A 91 1.84 17.15 -1.03
N GLY A 92 0.56 17.04 -0.77
CA GLY A 92 -0.31 16.25 -1.62
C GLY A 92 -0.19 14.76 -1.36
N GLU A 93 0.18 14.37 -0.16
CA GLU A 93 0.27 12.96 0.19
C GLU A 93 -1.10 12.32 0.16
N GLY A 94 -1.11 11.00 -0.07
CA GLY A 94 -2.34 10.24 -0.10
C GLY A 94 -2.52 9.54 -1.43
N CYS A 95 -3.71 9.04 -1.62
CA CYS A 95 -4.10 8.39 -2.88
C CYS A 95 -4.94 9.35 -3.70
N ASP A 96 -4.76 9.28 -5.00
CA ASP A 96 -5.57 10.11 -5.90
C ASP A 96 -6.89 9.48 -6.22
#